data_e665f163902018cc38f4c1bc941c9e03
#
_entry.id   e665f163902018cc38f4c1bc941c9e03
#
_cell.length_a   1.000
_cell.length_b   1.000
_cell.length_c   1.000
_cell.angle_alpha   90.00
_cell.angle_beta   90.00
_cell.angle_gamma   90.00
#
_symmetry.space_group_name_H-M   'P 1'
#
loop_
_entity.id
_entity.type
_entity.pdbx_description
1 polymer ?
#
loop_
_entity_poly.entity_id
_entity_poly.type
_entity_poly.pdbx_seq_one_letter_code
_entity_poly.pdbx_strand_id
1 'polypeptide(L)'
;MDVSQYLEIFLDETNEHLQNLNTQILELESDPENMDNINEIFRAAHSLKGMAGTMGYKRMQNLTHDMENVFSEVRNGNIKVTPEMIDVLFQCLDALEEYKNNIQETSDEGTNDNENLIKALNDILNANKTGQEQPAKEEKATAPAAESTGTGAEKWNGIAFDDSQIRVIKEAMKQGKNVYGINVVVQDSCILKAAR
;
A
#
# COMPACT_ATOMS: atom_id res chain seq x y z
N MET A 1 4.16 -11.38 28.43
CA MET A 1 3.62 -12.11 27.28
C MET A 1 4.80 -12.56 26.45
N ASP A 2 4.83 -13.82 26.11
CA ASP A 2 5.99 -14.44 25.45
C ASP A 2 5.95 -14.08 23.96
N VAL A 3 7.05 -13.54 23.42
CA VAL A 3 7.19 -13.15 22.01
C VAL A 3 6.95 -14.35 21.08
N SER A 4 7.25 -15.57 21.56
CA SER A 4 7.03 -16.82 20.83
C SER A 4 5.55 -17.11 20.54
N GLN A 5 4.64 -16.78 21.45
CA GLN A 5 3.20 -16.97 21.22
C GLN A 5 2.66 -16.04 20.11
N TYR A 6 3.15 -14.81 20.02
CA TYR A 6 2.75 -13.90 18.94
C TYR A 6 3.26 -14.37 17.59
N LEU A 7 4.46 -14.95 17.55
CA LEU A 7 5.03 -15.50 16.34
C LEU A 7 4.22 -16.68 15.81
N GLU A 8 3.81 -17.62 16.69
CA GLU A 8 2.98 -18.75 16.30
C GLU A 8 1.64 -18.27 15.69
N ILE A 9 0.94 -17.35 16.37
CA ILE A 9 -0.33 -16.80 15.89
C ILE A 9 -0.12 -16.10 14.53
N PHE A 10 0.95 -15.31 14.41
CA PHE A 10 1.28 -14.64 13.15
C PHE A 10 1.50 -15.63 12.00
N LEU A 11 2.24 -16.73 12.25
CA LEU A 11 2.52 -17.74 11.23
C LEU A 11 1.26 -18.51 10.82
N ASP A 12 0.40 -18.84 11.78
CA ASP A 12 -0.86 -19.54 11.52
C ASP A 12 -1.80 -18.67 10.69
N GLU A 13 -2.02 -17.43 11.09
CA GLU A 13 -2.87 -16.49 10.34
C GLU A 13 -2.28 -16.14 8.97
N THR A 14 -0.94 -15.99 8.88
CA THR A 14 -0.26 -15.79 7.60
C THR A 14 -0.51 -16.96 6.66
N ASN A 15 -0.40 -18.19 7.18
CA ASN A 15 -0.64 -19.38 6.38
C ASN A 15 -2.09 -19.46 5.86
N GLU A 16 -3.08 -19.13 6.69
CA GLU A 16 -4.49 -19.08 6.28
C GLU A 16 -4.71 -18.03 5.16
N HIS A 17 -4.14 -16.85 5.32
CA HIS A 17 -4.24 -15.80 4.30
C HIS A 17 -3.56 -16.17 2.99
N LEU A 18 -2.39 -16.81 3.01
CA LEU A 18 -1.69 -17.27 1.81
C LEU A 18 -2.47 -18.35 1.08
N GLN A 19 -3.08 -19.32 1.81
CA GLN A 19 -3.94 -20.33 1.21
C GLN A 19 -5.20 -19.72 0.59
N ASN A 20 -5.81 -18.74 1.27
CA ASN A 20 -6.95 -18.01 0.72
C ASN A 20 -6.55 -17.25 -0.55
N LEU A 21 -5.44 -16.49 -0.52
CA LEU A 21 -4.93 -15.78 -1.69
C LEU A 21 -4.70 -16.70 -2.88
N ASN A 22 -4.05 -17.86 -2.66
CA ASN A 22 -3.83 -18.84 -3.71
C ASN A 22 -5.13 -19.31 -4.34
N THR A 23 -6.13 -19.64 -3.53
CA THR A 23 -7.45 -20.08 -4.02
C THR A 23 -8.13 -18.98 -4.82
N GLN A 24 -8.15 -17.75 -4.28
CA GLN A 24 -8.82 -16.63 -4.92
C GLN A 24 -8.15 -16.18 -6.23
N ILE A 25 -6.81 -16.25 -6.31
CA ILE A 25 -6.07 -15.94 -7.55
C ILE A 25 -6.32 -17.01 -8.62
N LEU A 26 -6.38 -18.30 -8.25
CA LEU A 26 -6.76 -19.38 -9.18
C LEU A 26 -8.18 -19.21 -9.72
N GLU A 27 -9.12 -18.80 -8.86
CA GLU A 27 -10.49 -18.51 -9.29
C GLU A 27 -10.55 -17.27 -10.19
N LEU A 28 -9.74 -16.24 -9.86
CA LEU A 28 -9.66 -15.01 -10.64
C LEU A 28 -9.04 -15.24 -12.03
N GLU A 29 -8.13 -16.20 -12.18
CA GLU A 29 -7.61 -16.63 -13.48
C GLU A 29 -8.75 -17.16 -14.39
N SER A 30 -9.70 -17.88 -13.80
CA SER A 30 -10.84 -18.44 -14.51
C SER A 30 -11.97 -17.42 -14.78
N ASP A 31 -12.16 -16.48 -13.85
CA ASP A 31 -13.19 -15.43 -13.92
C ASP A 31 -12.58 -14.06 -13.52
N PRO A 32 -11.90 -13.36 -14.45
CA PRO A 32 -11.18 -12.13 -14.18
C PRO A 32 -12.04 -10.92 -13.74
N GLU A 33 -13.35 -11.00 -13.91
CA GLU A 33 -14.29 -9.94 -13.54
C GLU A 33 -15.02 -10.23 -12.21
N ASN A 34 -14.68 -11.31 -11.52
CA ASN A 34 -15.31 -11.70 -10.27
C ASN A 34 -14.95 -10.74 -9.13
N MET A 35 -15.89 -9.84 -8.85
CA MET A 35 -15.69 -8.81 -7.82
C MET A 35 -15.57 -9.37 -6.39
N ASP A 36 -16.18 -10.53 -6.12
CA ASP A 36 -16.07 -11.15 -4.80
C ASP A 36 -14.64 -11.66 -4.56
N ASN A 37 -14.05 -12.32 -5.56
CA ASN A 37 -12.67 -12.78 -5.50
C ASN A 37 -11.69 -11.60 -5.39
N ILE A 38 -11.90 -10.54 -6.18
CA ILE A 38 -11.10 -9.30 -6.13
C ILE A 38 -11.14 -8.68 -4.73
N ASN A 39 -12.32 -8.62 -4.11
CA ASN A 39 -12.48 -8.09 -2.76
C ASN A 39 -11.81 -8.98 -1.71
N GLU A 40 -11.89 -10.29 -1.83
CA GLU A 40 -11.24 -11.22 -0.89
C GLU A 40 -9.72 -11.14 -0.98
N ILE A 41 -9.15 -11.07 -2.20
CA ILE A 41 -7.70 -10.87 -2.38
C ILE A 41 -7.26 -9.54 -1.77
N PHE A 42 -8.01 -8.46 -2.02
CA PHE A 42 -7.72 -7.16 -1.41
C PHE A 42 -7.68 -7.23 0.12
N ARG A 43 -8.69 -7.88 0.73
CA ARG A 43 -8.77 -8.02 2.20
C ARG A 43 -7.62 -8.86 2.76
N ALA A 44 -7.28 -9.97 2.11
CA ALA A 44 -6.18 -10.83 2.53
C ALA A 44 -4.83 -10.09 2.46
N ALA A 45 -4.56 -9.39 1.36
CA ALA A 45 -3.36 -8.56 1.22
C ALA A 45 -3.30 -7.45 2.29
N HIS A 46 -4.44 -6.78 2.56
CA HIS A 46 -4.54 -5.75 3.59
C HIS A 46 -4.25 -6.31 4.99
N SER A 47 -4.80 -7.47 5.33
CA SER A 47 -4.56 -8.14 6.61
C SER A 47 -3.09 -8.54 6.77
N LEU A 48 -2.51 -9.18 5.76
CA LEU A 48 -1.10 -9.56 5.75
C LEU A 48 -0.17 -8.35 5.91
N LYS A 49 -0.45 -7.25 5.21
CA LYS A 49 0.31 -5.99 5.36
C LYS A 49 0.28 -5.49 6.80
N GLY A 50 -0.91 -5.49 7.42
CA GLY A 50 -1.10 -5.05 8.81
C GLY A 50 -0.35 -5.92 9.81
N MET A 51 -0.45 -7.24 9.66
CA MET A 51 0.22 -8.22 10.52
C MET A 51 1.75 -8.13 10.38
N ALA A 52 2.26 -8.13 9.15
CA ALA A 52 3.69 -7.98 8.87
C ALA A 52 4.25 -6.67 9.44
N GLY A 53 3.51 -5.56 9.29
CA GLY A 53 3.87 -4.26 9.87
C GLY A 53 3.93 -4.28 11.39
N THR A 54 2.99 -4.97 12.06
CA THR A 54 2.95 -5.10 13.52
C THR A 54 4.11 -5.92 14.05
N MET A 55 4.50 -6.97 13.32
CA MET A 55 5.63 -7.83 13.66
C MET A 55 6.98 -7.27 13.24
N GLY A 56 7.01 -6.20 12.43
CA GLY A 56 8.22 -5.54 11.96
C GLY A 56 8.83 -6.15 10.69
N TYR A 57 8.14 -7.07 10.02
CA TYR A 57 8.58 -7.71 8.77
C TYR A 57 8.34 -6.77 7.58
N LYS A 58 9.31 -5.94 7.29
CA LYS A 58 9.18 -4.83 6.33
C LYS A 58 9.11 -5.26 4.88
N ARG A 59 9.83 -6.32 4.49
CA ARG A 59 9.82 -6.84 3.11
C ARG A 59 8.46 -7.42 2.79
N MET A 60 7.95 -8.26 3.68
CA MET A 60 6.60 -8.81 3.58
C MET A 60 5.54 -7.71 3.56
N GLN A 61 5.67 -6.69 4.43
CA GLN A 61 4.79 -5.53 4.47
C GLN A 61 4.80 -4.75 3.15
N ASN A 62 5.97 -4.51 2.56
CA ASN A 62 6.10 -3.76 1.31
C ASN A 62 5.49 -4.52 0.13
N LEU A 63 5.78 -5.81 -0.01
CA LEU A 63 5.24 -6.62 -1.10
C LEU A 63 3.71 -6.70 -1.02
N THR A 64 3.16 -6.96 0.16
CA THR A 64 1.70 -6.99 0.37
C THR A 64 1.04 -5.64 0.18
N HIS A 65 1.72 -4.54 0.50
CA HIS A 65 1.25 -3.19 0.23
C HIS A 65 1.11 -2.92 -1.28
N ASP A 66 2.09 -3.32 -2.07
CA ASP A 66 2.03 -3.10 -3.52
C ASP A 66 0.99 -4.01 -4.19
N MET A 67 0.81 -5.25 -3.71
CA MET A 67 -0.32 -6.10 -4.11
C MET A 67 -1.67 -5.44 -3.79
N GLU A 68 -1.85 -4.91 -2.59
CA GLU A 68 -3.07 -4.18 -2.18
C GLU A 68 -3.35 -2.99 -3.08
N ASN A 69 -2.31 -2.22 -3.47
CA ASN A 69 -2.46 -1.09 -4.39
C ASN A 69 -2.99 -1.53 -5.75
N VAL A 70 -2.46 -2.62 -6.31
CA VAL A 70 -2.94 -3.19 -7.58
C VAL A 70 -4.42 -3.57 -7.45
N PHE A 71 -4.79 -4.33 -6.42
CA PHE A 71 -6.18 -4.76 -6.23
C PHE A 71 -7.14 -3.61 -5.89
N SER A 72 -6.66 -2.53 -5.28
CA SER A 72 -7.43 -1.30 -5.10
C SER A 72 -7.84 -0.70 -6.45
N GLU A 73 -6.91 -0.64 -7.41
CA GLU A 73 -7.17 -0.11 -8.75
C GLU A 73 -8.04 -1.06 -9.60
N VAL A 74 -7.85 -2.39 -9.44
CA VAL A 74 -8.73 -3.39 -10.08
C VAL A 74 -10.17 -3.25 -9.56
N ARG A 75 -10.35 -3.17 -8.24
CA ARG A 75 -11.65 -3.00 -7.60
C ARG A 75 -12.36 -1.71 -8.01
N ASN A 76 -11.60 -0.65 -8.25
CA ASN A 76 -12.12 0.63 -8.72
C ASN A 76 -12.44 0.63 -10.23
N GLY A 77 -12.16 -0.47 -10.94
CA GLY A 77 -12.35 -0.59 -12.38
C GLY A 77 -11.33 0.18 -13.22
N ASN A 78 -10.25 0.67 -12.60
CA ASN A 78 -9.19 1.41 -13.29
C ASN A 78 -8.21 0.48 -14.01
N ILE A 79 -8.06 -0.75 -13.52
CA ILE A 79 -7.18 -1.78 -14.08
C ILE A 79 -8.01 -3.04 -14.31
N LYS A 80 -7.82 -3.70 -15.45
CA LYS A 80 -8.38 -5.01 -15.75
C LYS A 80 -7.38 -6.09 -15.36
N VAL A 81 -7.91 -7.20 -14.86
CA VAL A 81 -7.11 -8.41 -14.63
C VAL A 81 -6.66 -8.97 -15.96
N THR A 82 -5.37 -9.25 -16.10
CA THR A 82 -4.76 -9.85 -17.28
C THR A 82 -3.98 -11.12 -16.89
N PRO A 83 -3.74 -12.05 -17.82
CA PRO A 83 -2.91 -13.23 -17.55
C PRO A 83 -1.54 -12.88 -16.99
N GLU A 84 -0.90 -11.84 -17.51
CA GLU A 84 0.42 -11.38 -17.04
C GLU A 84 0.36 -10.87 -15.60
N MET A 85 -0.76 -10.24 -15.20
CA MET A 85 -0.98 -9.85 -13.80
C MET A 85 -1.11 -11.08 -12.92
N ILE A 86 -1.84 -12.10 -13.34
CA ILE A 86 -2.00 -13.37 -12.61
C ILE A 86 -0.65 -14.04 -12.39
N ASP A 87 0.19 -14.09 -13.42
CA ASP A 87 1.57 -14.65 -13.31
C ASP A 87 2.41 -13.90 -12.27
N VAL A 88 2.34 -12.57 -12.24
CA VAL A 88 3.04 -11.75 -11.24
C VAL A 88 2.49 -12.00 -9.84
N LEU A 89 1.18 -12.17 -9.69
CA LEU A 89 0.56 -12.44 -8.39
C LEU A 89 0.95 -13.81 -7.83
N PHE A 90 1.07 -14.86 -8.65
CA PHE A 90 1.61 -16.15 -8.21
C PHE A 90 3.06 -16.04 -7.76
N GLN A 91 3.90 -15.30 -8.47
CA GLN A 91 5.27 -15.04 -8.04
C GLN A 91 5.33 -14.26 -6.72
N CYS A 92 4.38 -13.34 -6.49
CA CYS A 92 4.26 -12.66 -5.20
C CYS A 92 3.87 -13.63 -4.07
N LEU A 93 2.97 -14.59 -4.34
CA LEU A 93 2.64 -15.64 -3.37
C LEU A 93 3.85 -16.49 -3.00
N ASP A 94 4.63 -16.94 -4.00
CA ASP A 94 5.86 -17.69 -3.77
C ASP A 94 6.85 -16.92 -2.88
N ALA A 95 7.01 -15.61 -3.13
CA ALA A 95 7.86 -14.75 -2.32
C ALA A 95 7.34 -14.57 -0.89
N LEU A 96 6.02 -14.47 -0.71
CA LEU A 96 5.41 -14.38 0.62
C LEU A 96 5.55 -15.69 1.40
N GLU A 97 5.46 -16.83 0.72
CA GLU A 97 5.72 -18.15 1.32
C GLU A 97 7.19 -18.29 1.72
N GLU A 98 8.13 -17.81 0.90
CA GLU A 98 9.55 -17.75 1.24
C GLU A 98 9.78 -16.92 2.52
N TYR A 99 9.19 -15.72 2.61
CA TYR A 99 9.28 -14.90 3.81
C TYR A 99 8.71 -15.62 5.04
N LYS A 100 7.53 -16.23 4.94
CA LYS A 100 6.90 -16.99 6.03
C LYS A 100 7.80 -18.14 6.49
N ASN A 101 8.39 -18.90 5.56
CA ASN A 101 9.27 -20.01 5.88
C ASN A 101 10.56 -19.54 6.57
N ASN A 102 11.18 -18.46 6.09
CA ASN A 102 12.34 -17.83 6.73
C ASN A 102 12.00 -17.39 8.16
N ILE A 103 10.85 -16.74 8.34
CA ILE A 103 10.39 -16.30 9.67
C ILE A 103 10.17 -17.48 10.61
N GLN A 104 9.63 -18.58 10.11
CA GLN A 104 9.40 -19.80 10.89
C GLN A 104 10.72 -20.44 11.34
N GLU A 105 11.74 -20.42 10.49
CA GLU A 105 13.03 -21.07 10.78
C GLU A 105 13.96 -20.18 11.62
N THR A 106 13.96 -18.87 11.34
CA THR A 106 15.00 -17.95 11.86
C THR A 106 14.42 -16.77 12.63
N SER A 107 13.11 -16.58 12.67
CA SER A 107 12.41 -15.39 13.17
C SER A 107 12.76 -14.11 12.38
N ASP A 108 13.34 -14.24 11.19
CA ASP A 108 13.70 -13.16 10.28
C ASP A 108 13.13 -13.45 8.88
N GLU A 109 12.67 -12.44 8.16
CA GLU A 109 12.07 -12.58 6.82
C GLU A 109 13.11 -12.83 5.69
N GLY A 110 14.40 -12.88 6.02
CA GLY A 110 15.49 -13.05 5.06
C GLY A 110 15.93 -11.73 4.43
N THR A 111 16.74 -11.81 3.37
CA THR A 111 17.39 -10.65 2.73
C THR A 111 16.88 -10.32 1.33
N ASN A 112 15.99 -11.14 0.78
CA ASN A 112 15.45 -10.95 -0.56
C ASN A 112 14.37 -9.84 -0.55
N ASP A 113 14.68 -8.71 -1.15
CA ASP A 113 13.74 -7.55 -1.21
C ASP A 113 12.69 -7.69 -2.32
N ASN A 114 12.82 -8.71 -3.19
CA ASN A 114 11.90 -8.97 -4.30
C ASN A 114 11.60 -7.72 -5.16
N GLU A 115 12.64 -6.89 -5.40
CA GLU A 115 12.52 -5.62 -6.15
C GLU A 115 11.92 -5.82 -7.56
N ASN A 116 12.19 -6.99 -8.17
CA ASN A 116 11.63 -7.34 -9.47
C ASN A 116 10.09 -7.43 -9.44
N LEU A 117 9.54 -8.04 -8.38
CA LEU A 117 8.09 -8.17 -8.21
C LEU A 117 7.44 -6.84 -7.86
N ILE A 118 8.07 -6.06 -6.97
CA ILE A 118 7.64 -4.70 -6.64
C ILE A 118 7.60 -3.85 -7.91
N LYS A 119 8.64 -3.94 -8.75
CA LYS A 119 8.67 -3.24 -10.03
C LYS A 119 7.56 -3.73 -10.97
N ALA A 120 7.35 -5.03 -11.11
CA ALA A 120 6.30 -5.58 -11.96
C ALA A 120 4.90 -5.13 -11.52
N LEU A 121 4.62 -5.12 -10.21
CA LEU A 121 3.36 -4.59 -9.66
C LEU A 121 3.19 -3.09 -9.97
N ASN A 122 4.26 -2.30 -9.83
CA ASN A 122 4.25 -0.87 -10.16
C ASN A 122 4.10 -0.62 -11.68
N ASP A 123 4.69 -1.47 -12.51
CA ASP A 123 4.52 -1.39 -13.97
C ASP A 123 3.05 -1.67 -14.36
N ILE A 124 2.39 -2.63 -13.72
CA ILE A 124 0.95 -2.89 -13.88
C ILE A 124 0.12 -1.64 -13.49
N LEU A 125 0.44 -1.01 -12.37
CA LEU A 125 -0.24 0.22 -11.92
C LEU A 125 -0.05 1.38 -12.91
N ASN A 126 1.12 1.49 -13.54
CA ASN A 126 1.47 2.59 -14.42
C ASN A 126 0.99 2.37 -15.86
N ALA A 127 0.97 1.13 -16.37
CA ALA A 127 0.52 0.81 -17.72
C ALA A 127 -0.91 1.28 -18.01
N ASN A 128 -1.75 1.34 -16.97
CA ASN A 128 -3.15 1.76 -17.10
C ASN A 128 -3.38 3.25 -16.82
N LYS A 129 -2.38 3.99 -16.29
CA LYS A 129 -2.43 5.44 -16.20
C LYS A 129 -2.18 6.12 -17.55
N THR A 130 -1.56 5.40 -18.49
CA THR A 130 -1.30 5.89 -19.87
C THR A 130 -2.48 5.73 -20.85
N GLY A 131 -3.59 5.12 -20.41
CA GLY A 131 -4.82 5.00 -21.20
C GLY A 131 -5.72 6.25 -21.20
N GLN A 132 -5.35 7.31 -20.50
CA GLN A 132 -5.97 8.64 -20.58
C GLN A 132 -4.88 9.68 -20.87
N GLU A 133 -4.37 9.65 -22.10
CA GLU A 133 -3.45 10.69 -22.55
C GLU A 133 -4.19 11.87 -23.18
N GLN A 134 -3.79 13.04 -22.70
CA GLN A 134 -3.39 14.13 -23.62
C GLN A 134 -2.03 14.66 -23.16
N PRO A 135 -1.16 15.03 -24.14
CA PRO A 135 0.26 15.20 -23.88
C PRO A 135 0.58 16.58 -23.31
N ALA A 136 1.33 16.61 -22.23
CA ALA A 136 2.00 17.83 -21.81
C ALA A 136 3.51 17.60 -21.76
N LYS A 137 4.15 18.13 -22.79
CA LYS A 137 5.56 18.49 -22.98
C LYS A 137 6.46 18.43 -21.74
N GLU A 138 7.56 17.72 -21.92
CA GLU A 138 8.83 18.03 -21.25
C GLU A 138 9.16 19.53 -21.35
N GLU A 139 9.44 20.13 -20.23
CA GLU A 139 10.34 21.25 -20.14
C GLU A 139 11.28 21.10 -18.95
N LYS A 140 12.53 21.09 -19.35
CA LYS A 140 13.74 20.89 -18.59
C LYS A 140 14.05 22.11 -17.74
N ALA A 141 14.42 21.82 -16.50
CA ALA A 141 15.28 22.58 -15.58
C ALA A 141 15.65 24.01 -15.89
N THR A 142 15.53 24.86 -14.91
CA THR A 142 16.65 25.59 -14.28
C THR A 142 16.12 26.37 -13.08
N ALA A 143 16.78 26.23 -11.95
CA ALA A 143 16.62 27.17 -10.83
C ALA A 143 17.18 28.53 -11.23
N PRO A 144 16.72 29.64 -10.65
CA PRO A 144 17.38 30.12 -9.46
C PRO A 144 16.45 30.70 -8.39
N ALA A 145 17.02 30.80 -7.19
CA ALA A 145 16.46 31.42 -6.01
C ALA A 145 15.98 32.87 -6.25
N ALA A 146 14.85 33.21 -5.67
CA ALA A 146 14.56 34.57 -5.24
C ALA A 146 13.50 34.53 -4.15
N GLU A 147 13.85 35.15 -3.05
CA GLU A 147 13.01 35.52 -1.92
C GLU A 147 11.75 36.28 -2.38
N SER A 148 10.60 35.92 -1.80
CA SER A 148 9.58 36.93 -1.55
C SER A 148 8.70 36.52 -0.38
N THR A 149 8.81 37.29 0.64
CA THR A 149 7.90 37.52 1.75
C THR A 149 6.45 37.55 1.31
N GLY A 150 5.62 36.69 1.93
CA GLY A 150 4.17 36.70 1.72
C GLY A 150 3.47 36.04 2.90
N THR A 151 3.13 36.85 3.87
CA THR A 151 2.24 36.67 5.01
C THR A 151 0.98 35.91 4.67
N GLY A 152 0.64 34.88 5.45
CA GLY A 152 -0.68 34.28 5.48
C GLY A 152 -0.69 32.80 5.83
N ALA A 153 -0.03 32.41 6.93
CA ALA A 153 -0.30 31.11 7.53
C ALA A 153 -1.70 31.15 8.14
N GLU A 154 -2.71 30.73 7.42
CA GLU A 154 -4.02 30.42 8.00
C GLU A 154 -3.86 29.23 8.91
N LYS A 155 -3.83 29.50 10.22
CA LYS A 155 -3.80 28.46 11.24
C LYS A 155 -5.19 27.84 11.35
N TRP A 156 -5.34 26.64 10.85
CA TRP A 156 -6.51 25.83 11.13
C TRP A 156 -6.31 25.12 12.47
N ASN A 157 -7.01 25.57 13.52
CA ASN A 157 -6.99 24.97 14.86
C ASN A 157 -5.59 24.61 15.40
N GLY A 158 -4.57 25.43 15.12
CA GLY A 158 -3.23 25.21 15.64
C GLY A 158 -2.33 24.32 14.79
N ILE A 159 -2.81 23.82 13.64
CA ILE A 159 -2.01 23.06 12.69
C ILE A 159 -1.41 24.01 11.65
N ALA A 160 -0.10 24.01 11.53
CA ALA A 160 0.61 24.74 10.49
C ALA A 160 0.72 23.84 9.24
N PHE A 161 0.20 24.31 8.12
CA PHE A 161 0.33 23.63 6.83
C PHE A 161 1.48 24.25 6.02
N ASP A 162 2.18 23.42 5.27
CA ASP A 162 3.13 23.91 4.28
C ASP A 162 2.39 24.42 3.00
N ASP A 163 3.11 25.17 2.17
CA ASP A 163 2.53 25.79 0.97
C ASP A 163 1.96 24.75 -0.02
N SER A 164 2.51 23.54 -0.05
CA SER A 164 2.05 22.46 -0.92
C SER A 164 0.71 21.92 -0.44
N GLN A 165 0.58 21.72 0.86
CA GLN A 165 -0.65 21.26 1.53
C GLN A 165 -1.77 22.31 1.36
N ILE A 166 -1.45 23.60 1.52
CA ILE A 166 -2.41 24.70 1.31
C ILE A 166 -2.92 24.72 -0.14
N ARG A 167 -2.06 24.49 -1.12
CA ARG A 167 -2.47 24.40 -2.55
C ARG A 167 -3.44 23.27 -2.79
N VAL A 168 -3.15 22.07 -2.26
CA VAL A 168 -4.02 20.89 -2.40
C VAL A 168 -5.38 21.13 -1.75
N ILE A 169 -5.40 21.73 -0.56
CA ILE A 169 -6.64 22.08 0.16
C ILE A 169 -7.47 23.07 -0.65
N LYS A 170 -6.85 24.15 -1.16
CA LYS A 170 -7.53 25.16 -1.96
C LYS A 170 -8.10 24.59 -3.26
N GLU A 171 -7.37 23.70 -3.91
CA GLU A 171 -7.83 23.05 -5.13
C GLU A 171 -8.99 22.07 -4.88
N ALA A 172 -8.93 21.30 -3.81
CA ALA A 172 -10.03 20.43 -3.39
C ALA A 172 -11.31 21.22 -3.08
N MET A 173 -11.18 22.37 -2.41
CA MET A 173 -12.33 23.26 -2.13
C MET A 173 -12.93 23.85 -3.41
N LYS A 174 -12.13 24.24 -4.41
CA LYS A 174 -12.63 24.69 -5.72
C LYS A 174 -13.40 23.63 -6.47
N GLN A 175 -13.04 22.35 -6.28
CA GLN A 175 -13.75 21.20 -6.84
C GLN A 175 -15.00 20.79 -6.05
N GLY A 176 -15.41 21.59 -5.05
CA GLY A 176 -16.59 21.32 -4.21
C GLY A 176 -16.41 20.19 -3.23
N LYS A 177 -15.16 19.76 -2.95
CA LYS A 177 -14.86 18.74 -1.95
C LYS A 177 -14.77 19.36 -0.56
N ASN A 178 -15.28 18.64 0.43
CA ASN A 178 -15.16 19.04 1.84
C ASN A 178 -13.80 18.59 2.38
N VAL A 179 -13.13 19.47 3.13
CA VAL A 179 -11.88 19.16 3.84
C VAL A 179 -12.17 19.05 5.31
N TYR A 180 -11.79 17.94 5.93
CA TYR A 180 -11.99 17.68 7.36
C TYR A 180 -10.63 17.64 8.07
N GLY A 181 -10.51 18.39 9.15
CA GLY A 181 -9.38 18.26 10.08
C GLY A 181 -9.75 17.33 11.22
N ILE A 182 -8.95 16.30 11.44
CA ILE A 182 -9.13 15.36 12.56
C ILE A 182 -7.99 15.61 13.56
N ASN A 183 -8.34 15.99 14.79
CA ASN A 183 -7.37 16.11 15.87
C ASN A 183 -7.49 14.88 16.78
N VAL A 184 -6.43 14.05 16.80
CA VAL A 184 -6.37 12.86 17.65
C VAL A 184 -5.50 13.17 18.86
N VAL A 185 -6.12 13.21 20.05
CA VAL A 185 -5.42 13.35 21.30
C VAL A 185 -5.20 11.97 21.91
N VAL A 186 -3.94 11.52 21.93
CA VAL A 186 -3.57 10.24 22.56
C VAL A 186 -3.33 10.49 24.04
N GLN A 187 -4.04 9.75 24.91
CA GLN A 187 -3.85 9.86 26.36
C GLN A 187 -2.44 9.41 26.77
N ASP A 188 -1.91 10.02 27.83
CA ASP A 188 -0.55 9.75 28.32
C ASP A 188 -0.34 8.29 28.80
N SER A 189 -1.43 7.61 29.14
CA SER A 189 -1.45 6.19 29.53
C SER A 189 -1.44 5.21 28.34
N CYS A 190 -1.45 5.70 27.09
CA CYS A 190 -1.44 4.81 25.92
C CYS A 190 -0.04 4.22 25.70
N ILE A 191 0.05 2.89 25.83
CA ILE A 191 1.32 2.13 25.69
C ILE A 191 1.92 2.25 24.27
N LEU A 192 1.09 2.55 23.26
CA LEU A 192 1.52 2.66 21.86
C LEU A 192 1.96 4.07 21.45
N LYS A 193 2.10 5.02 22.38
CA LYS A 193 2.55 6.40 22.12
C LYS A 193 3.96 6.47 21.52
N ALA A 194 4.78 5.43 21.69
CA ALA A 194 6.15 5.34 21.21
C ALA A 194 6.30 4.65 19.84
N ALA A 195 5.22 4.13 19.24
CA ALA A 195 5.23 3.52 17.91
C ALA A 195 5.02 4.62 16.84
N ARG A 196 6.10 5.36 16.57
CA ARG A 196 6.22 6.27 15.42
C ARG A 196 7.36 5.84 14.56
#